data_9e46cafa7d5c4fc4ec826a5aebd1d6b5
#
_entry.id   9e46cafa7d5c4fc4ec826a5aebd1d6b5
#
_cell.length_a   1.000
_cell.length_b   1.000
_cell.length_c   1.000
_cell.angle_alpha   90.00
_cell.angle_beta   90.00
_cell.angle_gamma   90.00
#
_symmetry.space_group_name_H-M   'P 1'
#
loop_
_entity.id
_entity.type
_entity.pdbx_description
1 polymer ?
#
loop_
_entity_poly.entity_id
_entity_poly.type
_entity_poly.pdbx_seq_one_letter_code
_entity_poly.pdbx_strand_id
1 'polypeptide(L)' 'MNTELMTVREFLSRYSISNTEFYRQVNANRIRITKLGNASRVARADAEAWVASLPVKGGSVSG' A
#
# COMPACT_ATOMS: atom_id res chain seq x y z
N MET A 1 6.23 -17.77 9.28
CA MET A 1 6.12 -16.89 8.84
C MET A 1 5.28 -15.93 9.23
N ASN A 2 5.57 -14.86 9.31
CA ASN A 2 4.84 -13.88 9.77
C ASN A 2 4.30 -13.11 8.75
N THR A 3 3.05 -13.07 8.52
CA THR A 3 2.41 -12.20 7.61
C THR A 3 1.88 -11.08 8.42
N GLU A 4 2.49 -9.93 8.33
CA GLU A 4 1.97 -8.80 9.01
C GLU A 4 0.91 -8.17 8.15
N LEU A 5 -0.24 -7.91 8.75
CA LEU A 5 -1.33 -7.23 8.08
C LEU A 5 -1.53 -5.90 8.74
N MET A 6 -1.60 -4.84 7.98
CA MET A 6 -1.85 -3.53 8.55
C MET A 6 -3.22 -3.07 8.15
N THR A 7 -3.82 -2.23 8.97
CA THR A 7 -5.12 -1.68 8.62
C THR A 7 -4.93 -0.68 7.49
N VAL A 8 -6.02 -0.38 6.80
CA VAL A 8 -5.96 0.62 5.75
C VAL A 8 -5.47 1.95 6.33
N ARG A 9 -5.99 2.29 7.52
CA ARG A 9 -5.58 3.53 8.17
C ARG A 9 -4.07 3.56 8.42
N GLU A 10 -3.52 2.46 8.90
CA GLU A 10 -2.09 2.39 9.14
C GLU A 10 -1.30 2.51 7.86
N PHE A 11 -1.81 1.90 6.80
CA PHE A 11 -1.15 1.97 5.51
C PHE A 11 -1.13 3.42 5.01
N LEU A 12 -2.26 4.10 5.09
CA LEU A 12 -2.33 5.49 4.62
C LEU A 12 -1.37 6.37 5.39
N SER A 13 -1.31 6.15 6.70
CA SER A 13 -0.44 6.95 7.53
C SER A 13 1.04 6.65 7.25
N ARG A 14 1.36 5.38 7.14
CA ARG A 14 2.73 4.97 6.94
C ARG A 14 3.30 5.47 5.62
N TYR A 15 2.50 5.42 4.58
CA TYR A 15 2.98 5.80 3.25
C TYR A 15 2.50 7.18 2.82
N SER A 16 1.85 7.88 3.70
CA SER A 16 1.42 9.26 3.46
C SER A 16 0.60 9.43 2.19
N ILE A 17 -0.37 8.55 2.00
CA ILE A 17 -1.23 8.70 0.86
C ILE A 17 -2.66 8.92 1.31
N SER A 18 -3.44 9.58 0.49
CA SER A 18 -4.81 9.88 0.85
C SER A 18 -5.70 8.67 0.60
N ASN A 19 -6.87 8.71 1.21
CA ASN A 19 -7.84 7.66 1.04
C ASN A 19 -8.24 7.52 -0.42
N THR A 20 -8.43 8.64 -1.07
CA THR A 20 -8.82 8.65 -2.48
C THR A 20 -7.74 8.01 -3.35
N GLU A 21 -6.51 8.36 -3.09
CA GLU A 21 -5.42 7.80 -3.87
C GLU A 21 -5.25 6.31 -3.60
N PHE A 22 -5.46 5.90 -2.35
CA PHE A 22 -5.39 4.50 -1.99
C PHE A 22 -6.38 3.68 -2.81
N TYR A 23 -7.64 4.11 -2.85
CA TYR A 23 -8.64 3.35 -3.57
C TYR A 23 -8.44 3.42 -5.07
N ARG A 24 -7.84 4.49 -5.55
CA ARG A 24 -7.49 4.57 -6.95
C ARG A 24 -6.47 3.49 -7.30
N GLN A 25 -5.46 3.32 -6.43
CA GLN A 25 -4.45 2.29 -6.65
C GLN A 25 -5.04 0.89 -6.54
N VAL A 26 -5.95 0.70 -5.61
CA VAL A 26 -6.61 -0.59 -5.45
C VAL A 26 -7.41 -0.91 -6.72
N ASN A 27 -8.15 0.05 -7.21
CA ASN A 27 -8.97 -0.17 -8.40
C ASN A 27 -8.13 -0.40 -9.66
N ALA A 28 -6.90 0.11 -9.65
CA ALA A 28 -6.00 -0.11 -10.76
C ALA A 28 -5.21 -1.41 -10.61
N ASN A 29 -5.55 -2.19 -9.58
CA ASN A 29 -4.89 -3.47 -9.30
C ASN A 29 -3.43 -3.31 -8.97
N ARG A 30 -3.07 -2.19 -8.39
CA ARG A 30 -1.69 -1.99 -7.99
C ARG A 30 -1.44 -2.30 -6.54
N ILE A 31 -2.48 -2.26 -5.72
CA ILE A 31 -2.38 -2.62 -4.32
C ILE A 31 -3.32 -3.77 -4.09
N ARG A 32 -2.83 -4.82 -3.46
CA ARG A 32 -3.63 -5.97 -3.17
C ARG A 32 -4.22 -5.84 -1.77
N ILE A 33 -5.48 -6.14 -1.64
CA ILE A 33 -6.18 -6.07 -0.38
C ILE A 33 -6.43 -7.47 0.12
N THR A 34 -6.14 -7.71 1.39
CA THR A 34 -6.46 -8.98 2.02
C THR A 34 -7.71 -8.80 2.85
N LYS A 35 -8.70 -9.64 2.61
CA LYS A 35 -9.93 -9.57 3.38
C LYS A 35 -9.81 -10.44 4.61
N LEU A 36 -10.11 -9.86 5.75
CA LEU A 36 -10.07 -10.59 6.98
C LEU A 36 -11.46 -10.46 7.57
N GLY A 37 -12.33 -11.38 7.23
CA GLY A 37 -13.73 -11.25 7.58
C GLY A 37 -14.32 -10.09 6.81
N ASN A 38 -14.87 -9.13 7.52
CA ASN A 38 -15.42 -7.96 6.87
C ASN A 38 -14.41 -6.83 6.79
N ALA A 39 -13.23 -7.02 7.31
CA ALA A 39 -12.25 -5.96 7.36
C ALA A 39 -11.27 -6.07 6.21
N SER A 40 -10.81 -4.94 5.73
CA SER A 40 -9.80 -4.91 4.69
C SER A 40 -8.46 -4.65 5.32
N ARG A 41 -7.45 -5.38 4.89
CA ARG A 41 -6.10 -5.21 5.41
C ARG A 41 -5.12 -5.20 4.25
N VAL A 42 -3.95 -4.68 4.50
CA VAL A 42 -2.89 -4.69 3.49
C VAL A 42 -1.74 -5.49 4.08
N ALA A 43 -1.33 -6.54 3.41
CA ALA A 43 -0.21 -7.33 3.87
C ALA A 43 1.07 -6.53 3.65
N ARG A 44 1.99 -6.65 4.59
CA ARG A 44 3.24 -5.91 4.49
C ARG A 44 3.97 -6.21 3.19
N ALA A 45 4.00 -7.47 2.79
CA ALA A 45 4.67 -7.84 1.55
C ALA A 45 4.02 -7.15 0.35
N ASP A 46 2.69 -7.03 0.37
CA ASP A 46 1.99 -6.37 -0.71
C ASP A 46 2.27 -4.88 -0.71
N ALA A 47 2.38 -4.29 0.46
CA ALA A 47 2.69 -2.87 0.56
C ALA A 47 4.09 -2.59 0.02
N GLU A 48 5.03 -3.45 0.36
CA GLU A 48 6.40 -3.28 -0.11
C GLU A 48 6.50 -3.48 -1.61
N ALA A 49 5.75 -4.43 -2.14
CA ALA A 49 5.73 -4.66 -3.58
C ALA A 49 5.16 -3.46 -4.31
N TRP A 50 4.12 -2.85 -3.73
CA TRP A 50 3.54 -1.66 -4.33
C TRP A 50 4.55 -0.51 -4.37
N VAL A 51 5.24 -0.29 -3.27
CA VAL A 51 6.25 0.77 -3.22
C VAL A 51 7.34 0.51 -4.26
N ALA A 52 7.75 -0.73 -4.39
CA ALA A 52 8.79 -1.07 -5.34
C ALA A 52 8.36 -0.85 -6.78
N SER A 53 7.06 -0.87 -7.02
CA SER A 53 6.56 -0.70 -8.37
C SER A 53 6.35 0.75 -8.76
N LEU A 54 6.48 1.67 -7.82
CA LEU A 54 6.23 3.08 -8.11
C LEU A 54 7.39 3.67 -8.91
N PRO A 55 7.08 4.54 -9.84
CA PRO A 55 8.15 5.15 -10.61
C PRO A 55 8.97 6.10 -9.76
N VAL A 56 10.25 6.09 -9.94
CA VAL A 56 11.13 6.98 -9.24
C VAL A 56 11.48 8.11 -10.18
N LYS A 57 11.06 9.36 -9.77
CA LYS A 57 11.28 10.42 -10.61
C LYS A 57 12.43 11.19 -10.16
N GLY A 58 13.23 11.63 -11.03
CA GLY A 58 14.30 12.45 -10.68
C GLY A 58 15.47 11.78 -10.10
N GLY A 59 15.45 10.66 -10.07
CA GLY A 59 16.52 9.99 -9.58
C GLY A 59 17.04 10.45 -8.34
N SER A 60 17.18 10.97 -7.96
CA SER A 60 17.69 11.23 -6.94
C SER A 60 17.36 11.44 -5.95
N VAL A 61 17.43 11.58 -5.54
CA VAL A 61 17.33 11.83 -4.64
C VAL A 61 16.94 12.12 -3.91
N SER A 62 16.91 12.15 -3.53
CA SER A 62 16.74 12.43 -2.76
C SER A 62 16.17 12.91 -2.34
N GLY A 63 15.84 12.88 -2.16
CA GLY A 63 15.44 13.30 -1.71
C GLY A 63 14.94 13.50 -1.42
#